data_e5be7a79001b0bdcf4301662b02ed029
#
_entry.id   e5be7a79001b0bdcf4301662b02ed029
#
_cell.length_a   1.000
_cell.length_b   1.000
_cell.length_c   1.000
_cell.angle_alpha   90.00
_cell.angle_beta   90.00
_cell.angle_gamma   90.00
#
_symmetry.space_group_name_H-M   'P 1'
#
loop_
_entity.id
_entity.type
_entity.pdbx_description
1 polymer ?
#
loop_
_entity_poly.entity_id
_entity_poly.type
_entity_poly.pdbx_seq_one_letter_code
_entity_poly.pdbx_strand_id
1 'polypeptide(L)'
;MTPAYAAFTERGLRLAEKLAASLPGSVTRCGHGGPALAQWTAAEFVRSDALVFVGAVGIAVRAIAPHCQSKASDPAVVVLDECGRFAVPILSGHITIHIQ
;
A
#
# COMPACT_ATOMS: atom_id res chain seq x y z
N MET A 1 -11.12 8.30 4.34
CA MET A 1 -9.77 7.73 4.17
C MET A 1 -9.47 7.56 2.69
N THR A 2 -8.30 8.00 2.26
CA THR A 2 -7.89 7.88 0.86
C THR A 2 -6.63 7.02 0.77
N PRO A 3 -6.76 5.74 0.42
CA PRO A 3 -5.61 4.86 0.29
C PRO A 3 -4.89 5.09 -1.04
N ALA A 4 -3.60 4.74 -1.04
CA ALA A 4 -2.82 4.63 -2.26
C ALA A 4 -2.39 3.17 -2.41
N TYR A 5 -2.66 2.59 -3.57
CA TYR A 5 -2.39 1.18 -3.85
C TYR A 5 -1.14 1.07 -4.71
N ALA A 6 -0.22 0.20 -4.31
CA ALA A 6 0.95 -0.15 -5.11
C ALA A 6 0.92 -1.64 -5.44
N ALA A 7 1.12 -1.95 -6.70
CA ALA A 7 1.24 -3.34 -7.16
C ALA A 7 2.54 -3.47 -7.98
N PHE A 8 2.99 -4.70 -8.17
CA PHE A 8 4.26 -4.97 -8.86
C PHE A 8 4.06 -5.88 -10.06
N THR A 9 2.98 -6.62 -10.08
CA THR A 9 2.66 -7.60 -11.11
C THR A 9 1.31 -7.27 -11.73
N GLU A 10 1.04 -7.87 -12.88
CA GLU A 10 -0.25 -7.75 -13.55
C GLU A 10 -1.38 -8.23 -12.64
N ARG A 11 -1.18 -9.36 -11.98
CA ARG A 11 -2.16 -9.96 -11.07
C ARG A 11 -2.44 -9.06 -9.88
N GLY A 12 -1.39 -8.52 -9.28
CA GLY A 12 -1.53 -7.59 -8.17
C GLY A 12 -2.22 -6.31 -8.57
N LEU A 13 -1.92 -5.81 -9.77
CA LEU A 13 -2.56 -4.62 -10.30
C LEU A 13 -4.07 -4.81 -10.44
N ARG A 14 -4.50 -5.95 -10.96
CA ARG A 14 -5.93 -6.24 -11.09
C ARG A 14 -6.64 -6.29 -9.73
N LEU A 15 -5.99 -6.88 -8.72
CA LEU A 15 -6.55 -6.88 -7.38
C LEU A 15 -6.65 -5.46 -6.81
N ALA A 16 -5.61 -4.67 -6.99
CA ALA A 16 -5.59 -3.28 -6.53
C ALA A 16 -6.72 -2.47 -7.19
N GLU A 17 -6.92 -2.64 -8.48
CA GLU A 17 -8.00 -1.96 -9.21
C GLU A 17 -9.38 -2.39 -8.70
N LYS A 18 -9.54 -3.66 -8.41
CA LYS A 18 -10.79 -4.19 -7.87
C LYS A 18 -11.08 -3.58 -6.49
N LEU A 19 -10.05 -3.48 -5.65
CA LEU A 19 -10.21 -2.87 -4.33
C LEU A 19 -10.51 -1.38 -4.43
N ALA A 20 -9.87 -0.69 -5.37
CA ALA A 20 -10.09 0.74 -5.58
C ALA A 20 -11.51 1.05 -6.09
N ALA A 21 -12.18 0.08 -6.66
CA ALA A 21 -13.59 0.24 -7.04
C ALA A 21 -14.49 0.35 -5.81
N SER A 22 -14.13 -0.31 -4.72
CA SER A 22 -14.90 -0.27 -3.48
C SER A 22 -14.39 0.80 -2.52
N LEU A 23 -13.07 0.98 -2.45
CA LEU A 23 -12.45 2.00 -1.60
C LEU A 23 -11.53 2.85 -2.50
N PRO A 24 -12.06 3.95 -3.07
CA PRO A 24 -11.35 4.72 -4.08
C PRO A 24 -10.02 5.29 -3.60
N GLY A 25 -9.04 5.19 -4.47
CA GLY A 25 -7.69 5.71 -4.26
C GLY A 25 -6.87 5.53 -5.51
N SER A 26 -5.66 6.07 -5.51
CA SER A 26 -4.77 5.93 -6.65
C SER A 26 -4.23 4.50 -6.73
N VAL A 27 -4.09 3.99 -7.95
CA VAL A 27 -3.53 2.66 -8.20
C VAL A 27 -2.32 2.82 -9.08
N THR A 28 -1.18 2.32 -8.64
CA THR A 28 0.08 2.45 -9.36
C THR A 28 0.78 1.10 -9.44
N ARG A 29 1.29 0.75 -10.62
CA ARG A 29 2.18 -0.38 -10.77
C ARG A 29 3.61 0.14 -10.71
N CYS A 30 4.34 -0.24 -9.68
CA CYS A 30 5.73 0.14 -9.49
C CYS A 30 6.66 -0.77 -10.27
N GLY A 31 7.74 -0.21 -10.81
CA GLY A 31 8.61 -0.95 -11.71
C GLY A 31 8.01 -1.07 -13.10
N HIS A 32 8.61 -1.86 -13.99
CA HIS A 32 8.08 -2.17 -15.33
C HIS A 32 7.60 -0.94 -16.11
N GLY A 33 8.40 0.13 -16.13
CA GLY A 33 8.03 1.36 -16.82
C GLY A 33 7.27 2.35 -15.97
N GLY A 34 6.82 1.94 -14.80
CA GLY A 34 6.22 2.83 -13.81
C GLY A 34 7.25 3.41 -12.85
N PRO A 35 6.82 4.13 -11.82
CA PRO A 35 7.75 4.71 -10.85
C PRO A 35 8.48 3.63 -10.06
N ALA A 36 9.68 3.96 -9.59
CA ALA A 36 10.38 3.10 -8.66
C ALA A 36 9.61 3.07 -7.33
N LEU A 37 9.63 1.93 -6.66
CA LEU A 37 8.92 1.76 -5.39
C LEU A 37 9.37 2.79 -4.35
N ALA A 38 10.67 3.07 -4.26
CA ALA A 38 11.19 4.04 -3.31
C ALA A 38 10.61 5.44 -3.54
N GLN A 39 10.48 5.86 -4.79
CA GLN A 39 9.90 7.16 -5.15
C GLN A 39 8.41 7.21 -4.81
N TRP A 40 7.69 6.17 -5.18
CA TRP A 40 6.26 6.09 -4.90
C TRP A 40 6.00 6.14 -3.39
N THR A 41 6.76 5.36 -2.63
CA THR A 41 6.60 5.29 -1.18
C THR A 41 6.91 6.63 -0.53
N ALA A 42 8.01 7.29 -0.92
CA ALA A 42 8.37 8.58 -0.37
C ALA A 42 7.27 9.63 -0.58
N ALA A 43 6.64 9.62 -1.74
CA ALA A 43 5.57 10.57 -2.05
C ALA A 43 4.28 10.24 -1.29
N GLU A 44 3.87 8.97 -1.31
CA GLU A 44 2.57 8.59 -0.74
C GLU A 44 2.59 8.51 0.79
N PHE A 45 3.73 8.23 1.40
CA PHE A 45 3.83 8.11 2.84
C PHE A 45 3.48 9.41 3.56
N VAL A 46 3.76 10.55 2.92
CA VAL A 46 3.50 11.87 3.52
C VAL A 46 2.14 12.45 3.15
N ARG A 47 1.50 11.97 2.08
CA ARG A 47 0.25 12.58 1.62
C ARG A 47 -0.97 11.68 1.71
N SER A 48 -0.78 10.36 1.83
CA SER A 48 -1.89 9.42 1.87
C SER A 48 -2.21 9.01 3.30
N ASP A 49 -3.48 8.72 3.56
CA ASP A 49 -3.93 8.24 4.87
C ASP A 49 -3.58 6.78 5.07
N ALA A 50 -3.49 6.04 3.99
CA ALA A 50 -3.16 4.62 4.03
C ALA A 50 -2.41 4.22 2.77
N LEU A 51 -1.47 3.31 2.91
CA LEU A 51 -0.77 2.66 1.81
C LEU A 51 -1.15 1.19 1.79
N VAL A 52 -1.51 0.70 0.61
CA VAL A 52 -1.85 -0.71 0.41
C VAL A 52 -0.85 -1.28 -0.61
N PHE A 53 -0.01 -2.19 -0.14
CA PHE A 53 0.94 -2.89 -1.01
C PHE A 53 0.36 -4.24 -1.38
N VAL A 54 0.30 -4.54 -2.67
CA VAL A 54 -0.15 -5.85 -3.13
C VAL A 54 1.08 -6.63 -3.58
N GLY A 55 1.57 -7.51 -2.71
CA GLY A 55 2.79 -8.26 -2.95
C GLY A 55 3.39 -8.80 -1.66
N ALA A 56 4.73 -8.92 -1.64
CA ALA A 56 5.43 -9.50 -0.50
C ALA A 56 5.59 -8.50 0.65
N VAL A 57 5.37 -9.00 1.87
CA VAL A 57 5.49 -8.18 3.09
C VAL A 57 6.88 -7.58 3.24
N GLY A 58 7.93 -8.35 2.95
CA GLY A 58 9.31 -7.87 3.10
C GLY A 58 9.62 -6.66 2.23
N ILE A 59 9.06 -6.62 1.01
CA ILE A 59 9.22 -5.49 0.11
C ILE A 59 8.58 -4.24 0.71
N ALA A 60 7.38 -4.37 1.25
CA ALA A 60 6.67 -3.26 1.86
C ALA A 60 7.40 -2.74 3.10
N VAL A 61 7.86 -3.64 3.97
CA VAL A 61 8.59 -3.26 5.18
C VAL A 61 9.84 -2.46 4.84
N ARG A 62 10.62 -2.92 3.86
CA ARG A 62 11.82 -2.19 3.45
C ARG A 62 11.51 -0.85 2.82
N ALA A 63 10.39 -0.76 2.09
CA ALA A 63 10.00 0.49 1.43
C ALA A 63 9.62 1.56 2.45
N ILE A 64 8.88 1.20 3.50
CA ILE A 64 8.39 2.17 4.48
C ILE A 64 9.37 2.47 5.60
N ALA A 65 10.31 1.57 5.90
CA ALA A 65 11.22 1.71 7.04
C ALA A 65 11.92 3.08 7.12
N PRO A 66 12.46 3.64 6.02
CA PRO A 66 13.12 4.94 6.09
C PRO A 66 12.19 6.10 6.44
N HIS A 67 10.89 5.92 6.30
CA HIS A 67 9.90 6.99 6.46
C HIS A 67 9.14 6.92 7.77
N CYS A 68 9.24 5.83 8.50
CA CYS A 68 8.54 5.66 9.77
C CYS A 68 9.06 6.64 10.81
N GLN A 69 8.16 7.42 11.41
CA GLN A 69 8.49 8.43 12.40
C GLN A 69 7.75 8.22 13.70
N SER A 70 6.42 8.16 13.64
CA SER A 70 5.60 8.18 14.83
C SER A 70 4.29 7.45 14.57
N LYS A 71 3.86 6.69 15.55
CA LYS A 71 2.55 6.02 15.54
C LYS A 71 1.41 7.03 15.31
N ALA A 72 1.59 8.26 15.75
CA ALA A 72 0.55 9.28 15.63
C ALA A 72 0.50 9.93 14.25
N SER A 73 1.62 10.00 13.53
CA SER A 73 1.70 10.73 12.26
C SER A 73 1.79 9.82 11.04
N ASP A 74 2.26 8.59 11.20
CA ASP A 74 2.45 7.69 10.07
C ASP A 74 1.11 7.18 9.52
N PRO A 75 1.00 6.96 8.21
CA PRO A 75 -0.21 6.39 7.63
C PRO A 75 -0.40 4.94 8.05
N ALA A 76 -1.60 4.43 7.89
CA ALA A 76 -1.83 2.99 7.98
C ALA A 76 -1.16 2.31 6.78
N VAL A 77 -0.55 1.16 7.01
CA VAL A 77 0.07 0.38 5.92
C VAL A 77 -0.39 -1.06 6.02
N VAL A 78 -0.97 -1.55 4.93
CA VAL A 78 -1.47 -2.91 4.83
C VAL A 78 -0.85 -3.58 3.63
N VAL A 79 -0.48 -4.85 3.78
CA VAL A 79 0.03 -5.67 2.70
C VAL A 79 -0.96 -6.78 2.39
N LEU A 80 -1.29 -6.92 1.11
CA LEU A 80 -2.17 -7.97 0.61
C LEU A 80 -1.37 -8.90 -0.29
N ASP A 81 -1.64 -10.20 -0.20
CA ASP A 81 -1.10 -11.11 -1.21
C ASP A 81 -1.87 -10.93 -2.52
N GLU A 82 -1.26 -11.33 -3.63
CA GLU A 82 -1.84 -11.11 -4.97
C GLU A 82 -3.14 -11.89 -5.20
N CYS A 83 -3.39 -12.91 -4.40
CA CYS A 83 -4.64 -13.69 -4.48
C CYS A 83 -5.74 -13.10 -3.61
N GLY A 84 -5.42 -12.09 -2.80
CA GLY A 84 -6.40 -11.46 -1.92
C GLY A 84 -6.85 -12.32 -0.75
N ARG A 85 -6.06 -13.32 -0.36
CA ARG A 85 -6.43 -14.23 0.73
C ARG A 85 -5.96 -13.76 2.09
N PHE A 86 -4.90 -12.97 2.14
CA PHE A 86 -4.31 -12.50 3.39
C PHE A 86 -4.12 -10.99 3.35
N ALA A 87 -4.43 -10.34 4.45
CA ALA A 87 -4.16 -8.93 4.66
C ALA A 87 -3.35 -8.80 5.94
N VAL A 88 -2.18 -8.16 5.84
CA VAL A 88 -1.28 -7.99 6.99
C VAL A 88 -1.12 -6.51 7.26
N PRO A 89 -1.70 -5.99 8.36
CA PRO A 89 -1.45 -4.61 8.77
C PRO A 89 -0.06 -4.54 9.41
N ILE A 90 0.81 -3.72 8.82
CA ILE A 90 2.16 -3.53 9.36
C ILE A 90 2.32 -2.20 10.06
N LEU A 91 1.53 -1.19 9.69
CA LEU A 91 1.35 0.04 10.45
C LEU A 91 -0.14 0.33 10.46
N SER A 92 -0.75 0.40 11.62
CA SER A 92 -2.19 0.65 11.70
C SER A 92 -2.54 2.10 12.02
N GLY A 93 -1.58 2.87 12.55
CA GLY A 93 -1.86 4.24 12.97
C GLY A 93 -3.04 4.27 13.93
N HIS A 94 -4.01 5.14 13.64
CA HIS A 94 -5.27 5.22 14.37
C HIS A 94 -6.44 4.72 13.52
N ILE A 95 -6.15 4.07 12.41
CA ILE A 95 -7.17 3.65 11.45
C ILE A 95 -7.34 2.14 11.52
N THR A 96 -8.59 1.70 11.66
CA THR A 96 -8.92 0.29 11.58
C THR A 96 -9.37 -0.01 10.16
N ILE A 97 -8.66 -0.92 9.50
CA ILE A 97 -8.96 -1.32 8.13
C ILE A 97 -9.62 -2.69 8.16
N HIS A 98 -10.84 -2.75 7.64
CA HIS A 98 -11.57 -4.00 7.48
C HIS A 98 -11.52 -4.43 6.02
N ILE A 99 -10.87 -5.55 5.76
CA ILE A 99 -10.79 -6.14 4.44
C ILE A 99 -11.51 -7.48 4.48
N GLN A 100 -12.54 -7.59 3.66
CA GLN A 100 -13.34 -8.81 3.56
C GLN A 100 -13.28 -9.40 2.18
#